data_d3e544cb8645db56fdf9a288a40dd959
#
_entry.id   d3e544cb8645db56fdf9a288a40dd959
#
_cell.length_a   1.000
_cell.length_b   1.000
_cell.length_c   1.000
_cell.angle_alpha   90.00
_cell.angle_beta   90.00
_cell.angle_gamma   90.00
#
_symmetry.space_group_name_H-M   'P 1'
#
loop_
_entity.id
_entity.type
_entity.pdbx_description
1 polymer ?
#
loop_
_entity_poly.entity_id
_entity_poly.type
_entity_poly.pdbx_seq_one_letter_code
_entity_poly.pdbx_strand_id
1 'polypeptide(L)'
;MQDSFLKKVISVKKNNIETRLTEARKELAGVEGFPDPEFVGIIKELGFRCELCARCCTKEFNDHVFLLDADLVVIRQINPDSVTPAPYPEFCDQKGRFYVSGYALKTKPDGSCIFLENKRCKIYDRRPSICRVYPYMLHREADDSGRVGWRQISGLNEHGSYYSGLDDSECEEIARVTRAYEEAYLRQMIGFFEAVKIHFQKNGLKHVQSVYDRRIREFLKGKCELEVFVYYNGEFEKCDLKPHAD
;
A
#
# COMPACT_ATOMS: atom_id res chain seq x y z
N MET A 1 2.16 16.55 11.85
CA MET A 1 1.73 15.65 10.78
C MET A 1 2.33 15.99 9.40
N GLN A 2 2.32 17.24 8.95
CA GLN A 2 2.94 17.65 7.66
C GLN A 2 4.44 17.32 7.56
N ASP A 3 5.20 17.42 8.66
CA ASP A 3 6.65 17.14 8.69
C ASP A 3 7.02 15.66 8.48
N SER A 4 6.18 14.73 8.95
CA SER A 4 6.36 13.29 8.75
C SER A 4 6.07 12.87 7.31
N PHE A 5 5.04 13.46 6.70
CA PHE A 5 4.70 13.26 5.29
C PHE A 5 5.84 13.75 4.39
N LEU A 6 6.32 14.98 4.63
CA LEU A 6 7.44 15.55 3.87
C LEU A 6 8.74 14.72 4.01
N LYS A 7 9.04 14.20 5.20
CA LYS A 7 10.23 13.35 5.42
C LYS A 7 10.14 12.02 4.67
N LYS A 8 8.98 11.36 4.63
CA LYS A 8 8.76 10.15 3.83
C LYS A 8 8.85 10.41 2.32
N VAL A 9 8.26 11.52 1.86
CA VAL A 9 8.28 11.93 0.43
C VAL A 9 9.68 12.33 -0.03
N ILE A 10 10.48 13.00 0.82
CA ILE A 10 11.86 13.45 0.49
C ILE A 10 12.89 12.31 0.58
N SER A 11 12.60 11.25 1.33
CA SER A 11 13.49 10.07 1.50
C SER A 11 13.51 9.13 0.30
N VAL A 12 12.82 9.44 -0.79
CA VAL A 12 12.81 8.59 -1.98
C VAL A 12 14.18 8.66 -2.68
N LYS A 13 15.02 7.64 -2.41
CA LYS A 13 16.27 7.33 -3.14
C LYS A 13 16.05 7.50 -4.64
N LYS A 14 17.09 7.92 -5.39
CA LYS A 14 17.11 8.07 -6.86
C LYS A 14 16.08 7.18 -7.56
N ASN A 15 14.94 7.78 -7.96
CA ASN A 15 13.82 7.08 -8.58
C ASN A 15 14.17 6.67 -10.02
N ASN A 16 15.05 5.68 -10.13
CA ASN A 16 15.31 5.01 -11.39
C ASN A 16 14.28 3.86 -11.52
N ILE A 17 13.44 3.93 -12.54
CA ILE A 17 12.39 2.92 -12.82
C ILE A 17 13.00 1.51 -12.90
N GLU A 18 14.18 1.36 -13.55
CA GLU A 18 14.85 0.06 -13.69
C GLU A 18 15.29 -0.52 -12.35
N THR A 19 15.82 0.33 -11.47
CA THR A 19 16.19 -0.10 -10.12
C THR A 19 14.98 -0.59 -9.33
N ARG A 20 13.89 0.20 -9.34
CA ARG A 20 12.64 -0.16 -8.67
C ARG A 20 12.02 -1.45 -9.21
N LEU A 21 12.05 -1.61 -10.54
CA LEU A 21 11.57 -2.83 -11.20
C LEU A 21 12.41 -4.06 -10.80
N THR A 22 13.73 -3.90 -10.75
CA THR A 22 14.64 -4.98 -10.35
C THR A 22 14.43 -5.36 -8.88
N GLU A 23 14.29 -4.37 -8.00
CA GLU A 23 13.99 -4.57 -6.58
C GLU A 23 12.65 -5.31 -6.38
N ALA A 24 11.58 -4.87 -7.05
CA ALA A 24 10.26 -5.51 -6.94
C ALA A 24 10.28 -6.97 -7.43
N ARG A 25 11.01 -7.27 -8.50
CA ARG A 25 11.18 -8.65 -8.99
C ARG A 25 11.98 -9.51 -8.01
N LYS A 26 13.02 -8.93 -7.38
CA LYS A 26 13.78 -9.63 -6.34
C LYS A 26 12.93 -9.91 -5.11
N GLU A 27 12.12 -8.95 -4.69
CA GLU A 27 11.18 -9.14 -3.58
C GLU A 27 10.16 -10.24 -3.90
N LEU A 28 9.58 -10.24 -5.11
CA LEU A 28 8.65 -11.28 -5.54
C LEU A 28 9.29 -12.68 -5.48
N ALA A 29 10.49 -12.82 -6.04
CA ALA A 29 11.21 -14.10 -5.96
C ALA A 29 11.50 -14.52 -4.51
N GLY A 30 11.74 -13.55 -3.61
CA GLY A 30 11.92 -13.80 -2.18
C GLY A 30 10.63 -14.29 -1.51
N VAL A 31 9.48 -13.72 -1.85
CA VAL A 31 8.15 -14.18 -1.36
C VAL A 31 7.84 -15.57 -1.86
N GLU A 32 8.01 -15.81 -3.17
CA GLU A 32 7.76 -17.11 -3.80
C GLU A 32 8.68 -18.22 -3.25
N GLY A 33 9.91 -17.88 -2.90
CA GLY A 33 10.91 -18.80 -2.36
C GLY A 33 10.89 -18.96 -0.84
N PHE A 34 10.05 -18.22 -0.10
CA PHE A 34 10.01 -18.30 1.36
C PHE A 34 9.34 -19.62 1.81
N PRO A 35 9.97 -20.42 2.70
CA PRO A 35 9.43 -21.74 3.06
C PRO A 35 8.09 -21.65 3.79
N ASP A 36 7.06 -22.36 3.33
CA ASP A 36 5.75 -22.41 3.97
C ASP A 36 5.79 -22.84 5.46
N PRO A 37 6.55 -23.89 5.85
CA PRO A 37 6.61 -24.27 7.26
C PRO A 37 7.18 -23.19 8.17
N GLU A 38 8.14 -22.40 7.68
CA GLU A 38 8.73 -21.28 8.44
C GLU A 38 7.69 -20.17 8.63
N PHE A 39 6.93 -19.83 7.58
CA PHE A 39 5.89 -18.81 7.66
C PHE A 39 4.73 -19.24 8.55
N VAL A 40 4.25 -20.47 8.42
CA VAL A 40 3.24 -21.06 9.31
C VAL A 40 3.70 -21.04 10.76
N GLY A 41 4.99 -21.33 11.02
CA GLY A 41 5.59 -21.27 12.35
C GLY A 41 5.53 -19.85 12.95
N ILE A 42 5.84 -18.82 12.17
CA ILE A 42 5.75 -17.41 12.59
C ILE A 42 4.30 -17.04 12.94
N ILE A 43 3.33 -17.43 12.09
CA ILE A 43 1.90 -17.17 12.34
C ILE A 43 1.44 -17.85 13.64
N LYS A 44 1.84 -19.10 13.84
CA LYS A 44 1.51 -19.87 15.04
C LYS A 44 2.08 -19.25 16.31
N GLU A 45 3.32 -18.79 16.26
CA GLU A 45 3.98 -18.09 17.36
C GLU A 45 3.24 -16.80 17.70
N LEU A 46 2.91 -15.97 16.72
CA LEU A 46 2.22 -14.70 16.93
C LEU A 46 0.75 -14.86 17.32
N GLY A 47 0.05 -15.82 16.73
CA GLY A 47 -1.32 -16.18 17.07
C GLY A 47 -2.29 -15.01 17.17
N PHE A 48 -2.28 -14.09 16.18
CA PHE A 48 -3.11 -12.89 16.22
C PHE A 48 -4.59 -13.19 15.97
N ARG A 49 -5.47 -12.63 16.80
CA ARG A 49 -6.93 -12.59 16.59
C ARG A 49 -7.44 -11.15 16.64
N CYS A 50 -8.25 -10.79 15.66
CA CYS A 50 -8.86 -9.46 15.58
C CYS A 50 -10.00 -9.32 16.60
N GLU A 51 -9.89 -8.36 17.51
CA GLU A 51 -10.91 -8.02 18.52
C GLU A 51 -11.88 -6.94 18.04
N LEU A 52 -11.87 -6.58 16.78
CA LEU A 52 -12.70 -5.52 16.20
C LEU A 52 -12.54 -4.16 16.92
N CYS A 53 -11.37 -3.91 17.53
CA CYS A 53 -11.06 -2.66 18.24
C CYS A 53 -10.94 -1.43 17.35
N ALA A 54 -10.93 -1.60 16.04
CA ALA A 54 -10.84 -0.57 15.00
C ALA A 54 -9.52 0.24 14.94
N ARG A 55 -8.51 -0.06 15.76
CA ARG A 55 -7.25 0.72 15.77
C ARG A 55 -6.52 0.62 14.44
N CYS A 56 -6.45 -0.56 13.82
CA CYS A 56 -5.88 -0.74 12.48
C CYS A 56 -6.68 -0.03 11.36
N CYS A 57 -7.88 0.47 11.65
CA CYS A 57 -8.70 1.26 10.73
C CYS A 57 -8.44 2.77 10.84
N THR A 58 -7.39 3.18 11.52
CA THR A 58 -7.00 4.59 11.71
C THR A 58 -5.58 4.83 11.22
N LYS A 59 -5.26 6.08 10.89
CA LYS A 59 -3.91 6.50 10.52
C LYS A 59 -2.87 6.35 11.63
N GLU A 60 -3.28 6.03 12.83
CA GLU A 60 -2.38 5.75 13.95
C GLU A 60 -1.51 4.52 13.68
N PHE A 61 -2.11 3.48 13.06
CA PHE A 61 -1.43 2.21 12.80
C PHE A 61 -1.23 1.92 11.31
N ASN A 62 -2.15 2.37 10.46
CA ASN A 62 -2.07 2.17 9.02
C ASN A 62 -2.17 3.52 8.33
N ASP A 63 -1.08 3.95 7.73
CA ASP A 63 -0.99 5.20 7.02
C ASP A 63 -2.06 5.32 5.91
N HIS A 64 -2.28 4.24 5.17
CA HIS A 64 -3.34 4.12 4.17
C HIS A 64 -3.67 2.65 3.89
N VAL A 65 -4.84 2.40 3.34
CA VAL A 65 -5.27 1.07 2.88
C VAL A 65 -5.14 1.03 1.36
N PHE A 66 -4.03 0.44 0.89
CA PHE A 66 -3.80 0.22 -0.54
C PHE A 66 -4.78 -0.83 -1.08
N LEU A 67 -5.25 -0.63 -2.31
CA LEU A 67 -6.19 -1.53 -2.98
C LEU A 67 -5.49 -2.24 -4.13
N LEU A 68 -5.52 -3.56 -4.10
CA LEU A 68 -5.22 -4.35 -5.30
C LEU A 68 -6.31 -4.11 -6.36
N ASP A 69 -5.99 -4.36 -7.62
CA ASP A 69 -6.97 -4.20 -8.72
C ASP A 69 -8.27 -4.98 -8.45
N ALA A 70 -8.16 -6.20 -7.90
CA ALA A 70 -9.32 -7.01 -7.51
C ALA A 70 -10.12 -6.39 -6.35
N ASP A 71 -9.45 -5.80 -5.36
CA ASP A 71 -10.12 -5.08 -4.27
C ASP A 71 -10.86 -3.86 -4.79
N LEU A 72 -10.26 -3.12 -5.73
CA LEU A 72 -10.85 -1.92 -6.31
C LEU A 72 -12.17 -2.20 -7.00
N VAL A 73 -12.29 -3.33 -7.72
CA VAL A 73 -13.56 -3.76 -8.34
C VAL A 73 -14.66 -3.87 -7.28
N VAL A 74 -14.39 -4.55 -6.18
CA VAL A 74 -15.35 -4.75 -5.09
C VAL A 74 -15.70 -3.43 -4.40
N ILE A 75 -14.69 -2.63 -4.11
CA ILE A 75 -14.89 -1.35 -3.40
C ILE A 75 -15.68 -0.35 -4.26
N ARG A 76 -15.41 -0.25 -5.55
CA ARG A 76 -16.18 0.61 -6.47
C ARG A 76 -17.64 0.18 -6.59
N GLN A 77 -17.95 -1.12 -6.48
CA GLN A 77 -19.34 -1.61 -6.42
C GLN A 77 -20.05 -1.22 -5.13
N ILE A 78 -19.34 -1.15 -4.01
CA ILE A 78 -19.93 -0.75 -2.72
C ILE A 78 -20.13 0.77 -2.66
N ASN A 79 -19.07 1.53 -2.96
CA ASN A 79 -19.08 2.99 -2.99
C ASN A 79 -17.92 3.50 -3.87
N PRO A 80 -18.20 3.96 -5.09
CA PRO A 80 -17.17 4.47 -6.00
C PRO A 80 -16.46 5.72 -5.45
N ASP A 81 -17.12 6.50 -4.59
CA ASP A 81 -16.56 7.72 -4.01
C ASP A 81 -15.62 7.45 -2.83
N SER A 82 -15.47 6.19 -2.40
CA SER A 82 -14.63 5.81 -1.26
C SER A 82 -13.15 5.65 -1.60
N VAL A 83 -12.76 5.83 -2.86
CA VAL A 83 -11.40 5.61 -3.33
C VAL A 83 -10.70 6.91 -3.72
N THR A 84 -9.38 6.91 -3.61
CA THR A 84 -8.50 8.01 -3.99
C THR A 84 -7.21 7.43 -4.57
N PRO A 85 -6.46 8.15 -5.42
CA PRO A 85 -5.09 7.75 -5.77
C PRO A 85 -4.25 7.45 -4.53
N ALA A 86 -3.37 6.45 -4.60
CA ALA A 86 -2.46 6.13 -3.50
C ALA A 86 -1.63 7.37 -3.11
N PRO A 87 -1.36 7.58 -1.80
CA PRO A 87 -0.90 8.88 -1.30
C PRO A 87 0.54 9.24 -1.62
N TYR A 88 1.37 8.30 -2.05
CA TYR A 88 2.80 8.52 -2.30
C TYR A 88 3.14 8.28 -3.77
N PRO A 89 3.01 9.32 -4.63
CA PRO A 89 3.35 9.17 -6.03
C PRO A 89 4.80 8.71 -6.21
N GLU A 90 5.01 7.68 -7.00
CA GLU A 90 6.33 7.12 -7.25
C GLU A 90 7.13 7.95 -8.24
N PHE A 91 6.46 8.60 -9.19
CA PHE A 91 7.11 9.42 -10.22
C PHE A 91 6.36 10.72 -10.48
N CYS A 92 7.11 11.71 -10.95
CA CYS A 92 6.56 12.95 -11.51
C CYS A 92 7.32 13.29 -12.77
N ASP A 93 6.64 13.53 -13.89
CA ASP A 93 7.30 13.89 -15.14
C ASP A 93 7.69 15.38 -15.19
N GLN A 94 8.41 15.77 -16.23
CA GLN A 94 8.85 17.16 -16.46
C GLN A 94 7.70 18.15 -16.67
N LYS A 95 6.47 17.65 -16.93
CA LYS A 95 5.25 18.46 -17.07
C LYS A 95 4.50 18.63 -15.77
N GLY A 96 4.96 17.99 -14.67
CA GLY A 96 4.36 18.06 -13.34
C GLY A 96 3.19 17.11 -13.11
N ARG A 97 3.06 16.05 -13.93
CA ARG A 97 2.08 14.98 -13.77
C ARG A 97 2.66 13.87 -12.91
N PHE A 98 1.85 13.37 -12.01
CA PHE A 98 2.23 12.33 -11.06
C PHE A 98 1.76 10.95 -11.50
N TYR A 99 2.49 9.92 -11.09
CA TYR A 99 2.18 8.52 -11.41
C TYR A 99 2.21 7.71 -10.12
N VAL A 100 1.12 6.97 -9.87
CA VAL A 100 0.93 6.13 -8.67
C VAL A 100 0.56 4.71 -9.07
N SER A 101 0.99 3.75 -8.25
CA SER A 101 0.86 2.31 -8.48
C SER A 101 -0.54 1.75 -8.26
N GLY A 102 -1.49 2.57 -7.84
CA GLY A 102 -2.87 2.13 -7.62
C GLY A 102 -3.69 3.12 -6.79
N TYR A 103 -4.81 2.62 -6.31
CA TYR A 103 -5.75 3.34 -5.46
C TYR A 103 -5.60 2.97 -3.99
N ALA A 104 -6.09 3.84 -3.13
CA ALA A 104 -6.24 3.61 -1.70
C ALA A 104 -7.66 3.97 -1.24
N LEU A 105 -8.08 3.45 -0.08
CA LEU A 105 -9.30 3.93 0.56
C LEU A 105 -9.14 5.36 1.05
N LYS A 106 -10.19 6.17 0.88
CA LYS A 106 -10.28 7.47 1.53
C LYS A 106 -10.32 7.32 3.04
N THR A 107 -9.81 8.32 3.72
CA THR A 107 -9.96 8.50 5.17
C THR A 107 -10.89 9.68 5.45
N LYS A 108 -11.57 9.62 6.58
CA LYS A 108 -12.35 10.74 7.13
C LYS A 108 -11.41 11.82 7.65
N PRO A 109 -11.91 13.04 7.93
CA PRO A 109 -11.08 14.12 8.48
C PRO A 109 -10.36 13.75 9.79
N ASP A 110 -10.94 12.88 10.61
CA ASP A 110 -10.34 12.36 11.84
C ASP A 110 -9.24 11.31 11.61
N GLY A 111 -8.95 10.97 10.34
CA GLY A 111 -7.96 9.96 9.97
C GLY A 111 -8.47 8.53 10.00
N SER A 112 -9.74 8.30 10.33
CA SER A 112 -10.32 6.95 10.28
C SER A 112 -10.68 6.54 8.86
N CYS A 113 -10.72 5.22 8.61
CA CYS A 113 -11.16 4.64 7.35
C CYS A 113 -12.58 5.08 7.02
N ILE A 114 -12.87 5.37 5.74
CA ILE A 114 -14.19 5.81 5.28
C ILE A 114 -15.31 4.82 5.65
N PHE A 115 -15.00 3.52 5.74
CA PHE A 115 -15.94 2.46 6.10
C PHE A 115 -16.01 2.16 7.61
N LEU A 116 -15.26 2.88 8.45
CA LEU A 116 -15.36 2.72 9.90
C LEU A 116 -16.55 3.52 10.44
N GLU A 117 -17.50 2.87 11.09
CA GLU A 117 -18.66 3.49 11.74
C GLU A 117 -18.93 2.80 13.08
N ASN A 118 -19.15 3.58 14.13
CA ASN A 118 -19.40 3.08 15.48
C ASN A 118 -18.37 2.01 15.93
N LYS A 119 -17.09 2.26 15.64
CA LYS A 119 -15.97 1.34 15.88
C LYS A 119 -16.08 -0.01 15.15
N ARG A 120 -16.84 -0.11 14.08
CA ARG A 120 -16.99 -1.34 13.29
C ARG A 120 -16.79 -1.06 11.80
N CYS A 121 -16.15 -2.00 11.10
CA CYS A 121 -16.02 -1.96 9.67
C CYS A 121 -17.36 -2.33 9.01
N LYS A 122 -17.96 -1.41 8.26
CA LYS A 122 -19.22 -1.67 7.51
C LYS A 122 -19.11 -2.73 6.43
N ILE A 123 -17.89 -2.96 5.94
CA ILE A 123 -17.62 -3.89 4.85
C ILE A 123 -16.76 -5.07 5.33
N TYR A 124 -16.88 -5.47 6.61
CA TYR A 124 -15.96 -6.44 7.24
C TYR A 124 -15.79 -7.71 6.40
N ASP A 125 -16.86 -8.29 5.89
CA ASP A 125 -16.84 -9.51 5.08
C ASP A 125 -16.28 -9.30 3.67
N ARG A 126 -16.28 -8.06 3.20
CA ARG A 126 -15.77 -7.62 1.88
C ARG A 126 -14.62 -6.64 1.99
N ARG A 127 -13.93 -6.65 3.14
CA ARG A 127 -12.78 -5.78 3.38
C ARG A 127 -11.64 -6.06 2.39
N PRO A 128 -10.85 -5.05 2.02
CA PRO A 128 -9.70 -5.20 1.16
C PRO A 128 -8.73 -6.29 1.64
N SER A 129 -8.00 -6.86 0.71
CA SER A 129 -7.07 -7.97 0.96
C SER A 129 -6.04 -7.62 2.03
N ILE A 130 -5.46 -6.40 2.01
CA ILE A 130 -4.54 -5.94 3.05
C ILE A 130 -5.15 -5.95 4.45
N CYS A 131 -6.45 -5.61 4.59
CA CYS A 131 -7.14 -5.65 5.88
C CYS A 131 -7.41 -7.08 6.37
N ARG A 132 -7.42 -8.06 5.46
CA ARG A 132 -7.61 -9.48 5.79
C ARG A 132 -6.33 -10.14 6.28
N VAL A 133 -5.20 -9.74 5.72
CA VAL A 133 -3.90 -10.31 6.06
C VAL A 133 -3.21 -9.62 7.23
N TYR A 134 -3.71 -8.46 7.68
CA TYR A 134 -3.16 -7.79 8.86
C TYR A 134 -3.17 -8.69 10.09
N PRO A 135 -2.09 -8.75 10.87
CA PRO A 135 -0.84 -8.01 10.80
C PRO A 135 0.30 -8.74 10.05
N TYR A 136 0.04 -9.87 9.41
CA TYR A 136 1.01 -10.79 8.83
C TYR A 136 1.51 -10.31 7.44
N MET A 137 2.02 -9.11 7.35
CA MET A 137 2.54 -8.57 6.09
C MET A 137 4.04 -8.75 5.99
N LEU A 138 4.55 -8.87 4.76
CA LEU A 138 5.98 -8.99 4.51
C LEU A 138 6.74 -7.78 5.06
N HIS A 139 7.72 -8.05 5.89
CA HIS A 139 8.66 -7.04 6.32
C HIS A 139 9.67 -6.76 5.20
N ARG A 140 9.59 -5.55 4.61
CA ARG A 140 10.37 -5.21 3.42
C ARG A 140 11.78 -4.72 3.71
N GLU A 141 12.23 -4.82 4.93
CA GLU A 141 13.60 -4.57 5.32
C GLU A 141 14.35 -5.91 5.40
N ALA A 142 15.54 -5.94 4.82
CA ALA A 142 16.38 -7.12 4.90
C ALA A 142 17.03 -7.24 6.30
N ASP A 143 17.14 -8.48 6.79
CA ASP A 143 17.97 -8.79 7.95
C ASP A 143 19.48 -8.64 7.61
N ASP A 144 20.34 -8.84 8.61
CA ASP A 144 21.81 -8.74 8.44
C ASP A 144 22.36 -9.72 7.40
N SER A 145 21.61 -10.77 7.06
CA SER A 145 21.96 -11.74 6.00
C SER A 145 21.40 -11.36 4.62
N GLY A 146 20.65 -10.25 4.52
CA GLY A 146 20.03 -9.79 3.29
C GLY A 146 18.72 -10.52 2.94
N ARG A 147 18.12 -11.28 3.87
CA ARG A 147 16.83 -11.95 3.67
C ARG A 147 15.70 -11.03 4.12
N VAL A 148 14.63 -10.96 3.32
CA VAL A 148 13.38 -10.28 3.69
C VAL A 148 12.55 -11.23 4.54
N GLY A 149 12.20 -10.82 5.75
CA GLY A 149 11.43 -11.67 6.68
C GLY A 149 9.95 -11.33 6.71
N TRP A 150 9.13 -12.29 7.14
CA TRP A 150 7.71 -12.10 7.45
C TRP A 150 7.57 -11.68 8.90
N ARG A 151 7.10 -10.47 9.11
CA ARG A 151 6.92 -9.95 10.48
C ARG A 151 5.70 -9.04 10.52
N GLN A 152 5.13 -8.93 11.70
CA GLN A 152 4.17 -7.88 11.95
C GLN A 152 4.82 -6.51 11.80
N ILE A 153 4.16 -5.61 11.08
CA ILE A 153 4.70 -4.29 10.75
C ILE A 153 4.53 -3.32 11.91
N SER A 154 3.33 -3.25 12.49
CA SER A 154 3.03 -2.30 13.56
C SER A 154 1.93 -2.80 14.48
N GLY A 155 1.88 -2.25 15.70
CA GLY A 155 0.86 -2.58 16.67
C GLY A 155 1.03 -3.93 17.36
N LEU A 156 2.24 -4.53 17.32
CA LEU A 156 2.54 -5.76 18.06
C LEU A 156 2.26 -5.56 19.53
N ASN A 157 1.38 -6.39 20.09
CA ASN A 157 0.91 -6.32 21.48
C ASN A 157 0.21 -5.01 21.89
N GLU A 158 -0.09 -4.12 20.92
CA GLU A 158 -0.79 -2.87 21.25
C GLU A 158 -2.29 -2.95 21.03
N HIS A 159 -2.76 -3.86 20.18
CA HIS A 159 -4.18 -4.04 19.88
C HIS A 159 -4.45 -5.42 19.27
N GLY A 160 -5.68 -5.94 19.43
CA GLY A 160 -6.02 -7.31 19.13
C GLY A 160 -5.48 -8.27 20.18
N SER A 161 -5.75 -9.55 20.04
CA SER A 161 -5.22 -10.60 20.88
C SER A 161 -4.07 -11.31 20.18
N TYR A 162 -2.97 -11.51 20.90
CA TYR A 162 -1.80 -12.25 20.45
C TYR A 162 -1.65 -13.53 21.24
N TYR A 163 -0.87 -14.47 20.72
CA TYR A 163 -0.61 -15.76 21.34
C TYR A 163 -1.90 -16.56 21.64
N SER A 164 -2.89 -16.43 20.75
CA SER A 164 -4.25 -16.98 20.95
C SER A 164 -4.36 -18.48 20.68
N GLY A 165 -3.26 -19.18 20.43
CA GLY A 165 -3.28 -20.62 20.19
C GLY A 165 -4.06 -21.00 18.92
N LEU A 166 -3.66 -20.47 17.77
CA LEU A 166 -4.21 -20.86 16.46
C LEU A 166 -3.88 -22.34 16.19
N ASP A 167 -4.84 -23.07 15.59
CA ASP A 167 -4.56 -24.41 15.12
C ASP A 167 -3.77 -24.41 13.80
N ASP A 168 -3.26 -25.59 13.41
CA ASP A 168 -2.41 -25.70 12.22
C ASP A 168 -3.15 -25.32 10.94
N SER A 169 -4.42 -25.69 10.82
CA SER A 169 -5.25 -25.35 9.66
C SER A 169 -5.52 -23.85 9.54
N GLU A 170 -5.77 -23.16 10.66
CA GLU A 170 -5.90 -21.71 10.71
C GLU A 170 -4.59 -21.04 10.28
N CYS A 171 -3.45 -21.52 10.76
CA CYS A 171 -2.14 -20.98 10.41
C CYS A 171 -1.80 -21.16 8.91
N GLU A 172 -2.07 -22.33 8.36
CA GLU A 172 -1.88 -22.63 6.94
C GLU A 172 -2.75 -21.74 6.05
N GLU A 173 -4.02 -21.54 6.40
CA GLU A 173 -4.91 -20.67 5.65
C GLU A 173 -4.46 -19.21 5.72
N ILE A 174 -4.06 -18.70 6.89
CA ILE A 174 -3.52 -17.34 7.05
C ILE A 174 -2.24 -17.20 6.20
N ALA A 175 -1.34 -18.17 6.23
CA ALA A 175 -0.11 -18.16 5.44
C ALA A 175 -0.42 -18.10 3.93
N ARG A 176 -1.32 -18.93 3.47
CA ARG A 176 -1.76 -19.00 2.07
C ARG A 176 -2.35 -17.66 1.59
N VAL A 177 -3.26 -17.07 2.36
CA VAL A 177 -3.93 -15.82 2.00
C VAL A 177 -2.94 -14.65 2.03
N THR A 178 -2.04 -14.62 3.02
CA THR A 178 -1.03 -13.57 3.14
C THR A 178 -0.02 -13.63 2.00
N ARG A 179 0.49 -14.82 1.67
CA ARG A 179 1.37 -15.02 0.51
C ARG A 179 0.70 -14.56 -0.78
N ALA A 180 -0.54 -14.98 -1.02
CA ALA A 180 -1.28 -14.59 -2.21
C ALA A 180 -1.45 -13.05 -2.32
N TYR A 181 -1.68 -12.36 -1.19
CA TYR A 181 -1.72 -10.90 -1.15
C TYR A 181 -0.37 -10.28 -1.52
N GLU A 182 0.73 -10.74 -0.91
CA GLU A 182 2.07 -10.18 -1.15
C GLU A 182 2.52 -10.38 -2.60
N GLU A 183 2.27 -11.57 -3.17
CA GLU A 183 2.53 -11.84 -4.58
C GLU A 183 1.70 -10.92 -5.50
N ALA A 184 0.40 -10.78 -5.24
CA ALA A 184 -0.47 -9.93 -6.04
C ALA A 184 -0.04 -8.46 -5.97
N TYR A 185 0.32 -7.97 -4.78
CA TYR A 185 0.86 -6.63 -4.58
C TYR A 185 2.14 -6.40 -5.39
N LEU A 186 3.12 -7.30 -5.29
CA LEU A 186 4.39 -7.17 -5.99
C LEU A 186 4.22 -7.30 -7.52
N ARG A 187 3.33 -8.16 -8.00
CA ARG A 187 2.98 -8.26 -9.42
C ARG A 187 2.33 -6.96 -9.92
N GLN A 188 1.44 -6.34 -9.14
CA GLN A 188 0.86 -5.03 -9.49
C GLN A 188 1.94 -3.94 -9.53
N MET A 189 2.87 -3.92 -8.57
CA MET A 189 4.00 -2.98 -8.58
C MET A 189 4.92 -3.17 -9.79
N ILE A 190 5.23 -4.41 -10.15
CA ILE A 190 6.02 -4.74 -11.36
C ILE A 190 5.30 -4.23 -12.60
N GLY A 191 4.02 -4.55 -12.77
CA GLY A 191 3.21 -4.08 -13.89
C GLY A 191 3.17 -2.55 -13.98
N PHE A 192 3.04 -1.86 -12.85
CA PHE A 192 3.11 -0.41 -12.79
C PHE A 192 4.46 0.14 -13.29
N PHE A 193 5.59 -0.40 -12.80
CA PHE A 193 6.90 0.07 -13.23
C PHE A 193 7.15 -0.18 -14.71
N GLU A 194 6.72 -1.32 -15.25
CA GLU A 194 6.78 -1.63 -16.67
C GLU A 194 5.92 -0.66 -17.49
N ALA A 195 4.69 -0.39 -17.05
CA ALA A 195 3.79 0.55 -17.70
C ALA A 195 4.35 1.98 -17.71
N VAL A 196 4.90 2.46 -16.57
CA VAL A 196 5.56 3.78 -16.48
C VAL A 196 6.77 3.84 -17.43
N LYS A 197 7.61 2.81 -17.47
CA LYS A 197 8.76 2.74 -18.35
C LYS A 197 8.34 2.90 -19.81
N ILE A 198 7.38 2.10 -20.26
CA ILE A 198 6.86 2.15 -21.64
C ILE A 198 6.21 3.51 -21.92
N HIS A 199 5.39 4.01 -21.00
CA HIS A 199 4.71 5.29 -21.14
C HIS A 199 5.70 6.45 -21.26
N PHE A 200 6.74 6.46 -20.43
CA PHE A 200 7.77 7.50 -20.45
C PHE A 200 8.59 7.45 -21.75
N GLN A 201 9.01 6.28 -22.19
CA GLN A 201 9.75 6.09 -23.44
C GLN A 201 8.92 6.56 -24.65
N LYS A 202 7.67 6.09 -24.74
CA LYS A 202 6.78 6.43 -25.88
C LYS A 202 6.47 7.92 -25.98
N ASN A 203 6.42 8.63 -24.85
CA ASN A 203 6.01 10.05 -24.80
C ASN A 203 7.18 11.03 -24.55
N GLY A 204 8.43 10.56 -24.56
CA GLY A 204 9.60 11.41 -24.29
C GLY A 204 9.58 12.02 -22.91
N LEU A 205 9.08 11.27 -21.92
CA LEU A 205 8.96 11.70 -20.53
C LEU A 205 10.14 11.19 -19.71
N LYS A 206 10.42 11.89 -18.61
CA LYS A 206 11.38 11.48 -17.58
C LYS A 206 10.94 11.97 -16.22
N HIS A 207 11.26 11.21 -15.17
CA HIS A 207 11.07 11.67 -13.81
C HIS A 207 11.98 12.87 -13.50
N VAL A 208 11.41 13.90 -12.85
CA VAL A 208 12.15 15.10 -12.44
C VAL A 208 11.86 15.41 -10.97
N GLN A 209 12.79 15.05 -10.11
CA GLN A 209 12.64 15.19 -8.64
C GLN A 209 12.36 16.65 -8.22
N SER A 210 13.03 17.63 -8.80
CA SER A 210 12.82 19.04 -8.47
C SER A 210 11.41 19.54 -8.81
N VAL A 211 10.81 19.01 -9.89
CA VAL A 211 9.42 19.29 -10.26
C VAL A 211 8.48 18.61 -9.25
N TYR A 212 8.75 17.34 -8.92
CA TYR A 212 8.02 16.59 -7.90
C TYR A 212 7.94 17.36 -6.59
N ASP A 213 9.11 17.73 -6.02
CA ASP A 213 9.20 18.40 -4.73
C ASP A 213 8.51 19.76 -4.71
N ARG A 214 8.63 20.52 -5.82
CA ARG A 214 7.96 21.81 -5.96
C ARG A 214 6.45 21.63 -5.99
N ARG A 215 5.92 20.75 -6.85
CA ARG A 215 4.49 20.53 -7.03
C ARG A 215 3.81 20.01 -5.76
N ILE A 216 4.45 19.08 -5.04
CA ILE A 216 3.95 18.60 -3.75
C ILE A 216 3.89 19.75 -2.73
N ARG A 217 4.94 20.59 -2.63
CA ARG A 217 4.91 21.75 -1.73
C ARG A 217 3.82 22.77 -2.07
N GLU A 218 3.58 23.00 -3.36
CA GLU A 218 2.50 23.89 -3.82
C GLU A 218 1.12 23.32 -3.48
N PHE A 219 0.92 22.02 -3.69
CA PHE A 219 -0.31 21.31 -3.36
C PHE A 219 -0.61 21.34 -1.86
N LEU A 220 0.38 21.03 -1.01
CA LEU A 220 0.23 21.07 0.44
C LEU A 220 -0.07 22.48 1.01
N LYS A 221 0.25 23.53 0.23
CA LYS A 221 -0.09 24.94 0.55
C LYS A 221 -1.42 25.38 -0.07
N GLY A 222 -2.18 24.46 -0.64
CA GLY A 222 -3.45 24.78 -1.29
C GLY A 222 -3.33 25.59 -2.60
N LYS A 223 -2.13 25.68 -3.20
CA LYS A 223 -1.87 26.57 -4.35
C LYS A 223 -2.11 25.96 -5.72
N CYS A 224 -2.24 24.65 -5.80
CA CYS A 224 -2.47 23.96 -7.07
C CYS A 224 -3.17 22.63 -6.88
N GLU A 225 -3.83 22.14 -7.92
CA GLU A 225 -4.28 20.76 -8.05
C GLU A 225 -3.16 19.90 -8.61
N LEU A 226 -3.21 18.58 -8.36
CA LEU A 226 -2.29 17.60 -8.94
C LEU A 226 -3.01 16.75 -9.98
N GLU A 227 -2.43 16.69 -11.18
CA GLU A 227 -2.81 15.71 -12.20
C GLU A 227 -2.08 14.40 -11.88
N VAL A 228 -2.83 13.33 -11.59
CA VAL A 228 -2.31 12.03 -11.19
C VAL A 228 -2.78 10.95 -12.15
N PHE A 229 -1.83 10.18 -12.67
CA PHE A 229 -2.07 9.00 -13.47
C PHE A 229 -1.98 7.76 -12.56
N VAL A 230 -3.12 7.13 -12.32
CA VAL A 230 -3.26 5.98 -11.43
C VAL A 230 -3.22 4.71 -12.27
N TYR A 231 -2.29 3.83 -11.95
CA TYR A 231 -2.21 2.51 -12.58
C TYR A 231 -3.36 1.63 -12.10
N TYR A 232 -4.10 1.08 -13.04
CA TYR A 232 -5.18 0.15 -12.80
C TYR A 232 -5.34 -0.79 -13.99
N ASN A 233 -5.34 -2.10 -13.74
CA ASN A 233 -5.57 -3.16 -14.74
C ASN A 233 -4.76 -2.98 -16.04
N GLY A 234 -3.48 -2.63 -15.91
CA GLY A 234 -2.56 -2.48 -17.05
C GLY A 234 -2.54 -1.09 -17.71
N GLU A 235 -3.41 -0.18 -17.32
CA GLU A 235 -3.57 1.14 -17.92
C GLU A 235 -3.44 2.27 -16.89
N PHE A 236 -3.38 3.53 -17.37
CA PHE A 236 -3.39 4.70 -16.50
C PHE A 236 -4.73 5.41 -16.56
N GLU A 237 -5.43 5.48 -15.43
CA GLU A 237 -6.59 6.34 -15.25
C GLU A 237 -6.15 7.73 -14.78
N LYS A 238 -6.64 8.80 -15.43
CA LYS A 238 -6.35 10.17 -15.02
C LYS A 238 -7.28 10.59 -13.88
N CYS A 239 -6.69 11.15 -12.82
CA CYS A 239 -7.38 11.75 -11.69
C CYS A 239 -6.81 13.14 -11.39
N ASP A 240 -7.68 14.08 -11.03
CA ASP A 240 -7.26 15.40 -10.54
C ASP A 240 -7.48 15.44 -9.02
N LEU A 241 -6.39 15.62 -8.26
CA LEU A 241 -6.44 15.76 -6.80
C LEU A 241 -6.52 17.24 -6.44
N LYS A 242 -7.57 17.59 -5.68
CA LYS A 242 -7.71 18.93 -5.07
C LYS A 242 -7.03 18.96 -3.71
N PRO A 243 -6.37 20.07 -3.36
CA PRO A 243 -5.90 20.26 -2.00
C PRO A 243 -7.10 20.25 -1.04
N HIS A 244 -6.90 19.75 0.17
CA HIS A 244 -7.92 19.87 1.20
C HIS A 244 -8.18 21.35 1.44
N ALA A 245 -9.43 21.78 1.31
CA ALA A 245 -9.85 23.07 1.85
C ALA A 245 -9.77 22.94 3.39
N ASP A 246 -8.99 23.83 4.01
CA ASP A 246 -8.93 23.97 5.47
C ASP A 246 -10.30 24.37 6.04
#